data_4dc7b5242211ebdbc1550f32b1f12237
#
_entry.id   4dc7b5242211ebdbc1550f32b1f12237
#
_cell.length_a   1.000
_cell.length_b   1.000
_cell.length_c   1.000
_cell.angle_alpha   90.00
_cell.angle_beta   90.00
_cell.angle_gamma   90.00
#
_symmetry.space_group_name_H-M   'P 1'
#
loop_
_entity.id
_entity.type
_entity.pdbx_description
1 polymer ?
#
loop_
_entity_poly.entity_id
_entity_poly.type
_entity_poly.pdbx_seq_one_letter_code
_entity_poly.pdbx_strand_id
1 'polypeptide(L)'
;MAVSLNDIKTKIASTKNTSQITNAMQMVSAAKLGRSEEAARNFQVYAQKVRKLLTDILHGNGSGGSTNPMLISRPVKKTGYIVITSDRGLVGGYNASILKAVMELKEEYHPDGTGFEIICIGGMGADFFKARGIQPIYELRGLADQPSFDEVRKIISKTIEMYQNELFDELYVCYNHHVNTLTSQMRVEQMLPIVDLDPNEADEEYSLTFELETSRDEILEQVLPQYAESMIYGAIIDAKTAENAAGMTAMQTATDNAKKVINDLTIQYNRARQAAITQEITEIVAGASALE
;
A
#
# COMPACT_ATOMS: atom_id res chain seq x y z
N MET A 1 -9.43 -43.92 0.79
CA MET A 1 -10.80 -43.62 0.33
C MET A 1 -10.71 -43.32 -1.16
N ALA A 2 -11.42 -44.04 -2.00
CA ALA A 2 -11.46 -43.77 -3.45
C ALA A 2 -12.18 -42.44 -3.65
N VAL A 3 -11.52 -41.46 -4.26
CA VAL A 3 -12.11 -40.17 -4.60
C VAL A 3 -13.15 -40.41 -5.68
N SER A 4 -14.42 -40.02 -5.43
CA SER A 4 -15.50 -40.21 -6.39
C SER A 4 -15.22 -39.41 -7.67
N LEU A 5 -15.50 -40.00 -8.84
CA LEU A 5 -15.43 -39.30 -10.15
C LEU A 5 -16.21 -37.99 -10.16
N ASN A 6 -17.35 -37.96 -9.46
CA ASN A 6 -18.19 -36.76 -9.33
C ASN A 6 -17.50 -35.67 -8.51
N ASP A 7 -16.76 -36.04 -7.45
CA ASP A 7 -16.03 -35.08 -6.62
C ASP A 7 -14.89 -34.42 -7.41
N ILE A 8 -14.16 -35.22 -8.25
CA ILE A 8 -13.11 -34.66 -9.12
C ILE A 8 -13.71 -33.70 -10.14
N LYS A 9 -14.84 -34.08 -10.76
CA LYS A 9 -15.53 -33.22 -11.73
C LYS A 9 -16.00 -31.91 -11.11
N THR A 10 -16.55 -31.96 -9.90
CA THR A 10 -16.98 -30.79 -9.16
C THR A 10 -15.81 -29.87 -8.80
N LYS A 11 -14.67 -30.45 -8.37
CA LYS A 11 -13.44 -29.69 -8.10
C LYS A 11 -12.89 -29.02 -9.37
N ILE A 12 -12.90 -29.69 -10.52
CA ILE A 12 -12.50 -29.10 -11.80
C ILE A 12 -13.38 -27.90 -12.14
N ALA A 13 -14.70 -28.04 -12.01
CA ALA A 13 -15.63 -26.96 -12.29
C ALA A 13 -15.43 -25.75 -11.35
N SER A 14 -15.29 -25.99 -10.05
CA SER A 14 -15.01 -24.95 -9.06
C SER A 14 -13.68 -24.23 -9.33
N THR A 15 -12.61 -24.97 -9.63
CA THR A 15 -11.30 -24.39 -9.94
C THR A 15 -11.31 -23.59 -11.25
N LYS A 16 -12.09 -24.02 -12.26
CA LYS A 16 -12.31 -23.23 -13.49
C LYS A 16 -12.98 -21.89 -13.19
N ASN A 17 -14.02 -21.89 -12.36
CA ASN A 17 -14.67 -20.66 -11.95
C ASN A 17 -13.68 -19.73 -11.19
N THR A 18 -12.89 -20.27 -10.27
CA THR A 18 -11.85 -19.51 -9.58
C THR A 18 -10.85 -18.90 -10.56
N SER A 19 -10.39 -19.67 -11.55
CA SER A 19 -9.46 -19.19 -12.59
C SER A 19 -10.06 -18.04 -13.41
N GLN A 20 -11.35 -18.11 -13.73
CA GLN A 20 -12.03 -17.02 -14.45
C GLN A 20 -12.15 -15.76 -13.61
N ILE A 21 -12.49 -15.90 -12.33
CA ILE A 21 -12.60 -14.77 -11.39
C ILE A 21 -11.24 -14.11 -11.20
N THR A 22 -10.17 -14.89 -10.93
CA THR A 22 -8.84 -14.34 -10.72
C THR A 22 -8.29 -13.67 -11.98
N ASN A 23 -8.55 -14.21 -13.16
CA ASN A 23 -8.18 -13.59 -14.42
C ASN A 23 -8.93 -12.25 -14.65
N ALA A 24 -10.21 -12.18 -14.33
CA ALA A 24 -10.97 -10.94 -14.40
C ALA A 24 -10.44 -9.89 -13.40
N MET A 25 -10.13 -10.31 -12.16
CA MET A 25 -9.55 -9.44 -11.14
C MET A 25 -8.16 -8.93 -11.55
N GLN A 26 -7.33 -9.76 -12.19
CA GLN A 26 -6.06 -9.35 -12.76
C GLN A 26 -6.21 -8.22 -13.77
N MET A 27 -7.17 -8.35 -14.72
CA MET A 27 -7.44 -7.31 -15.72
C MET A 27 -7.91 -6.00 -15.08
N VAL A 28 -8.76 -6.08 -14.05
CA VAL A 28 -9.21 -4.91 -13.30
C VAL A 28 -8.04 -4.23 -12.59
N SER A 29 -7.18 -5.00 -11.91
CA SER A 29 -5.98 -4.46 -11.23
C SER A 29 -5.00 -3.83 -12.22
N ALA A 30 -4.81 -4.44 -13.40
CA ALA A 30 -3.97 -3.88 -14.47
C ALA A 30 -4.50 -2.52 -14.98
N ALA A 31 -5.82 -2.41 -15.18
CA ALA A 31 -6.44 -1.15 -15.59
C ALA A 31 -6.32 -0.06 -14.50
N LYS A 32 -6.44 -0.44 -13.23
CA LYS A 32 -6.24 0.48 -12.09
C LYS A 32 -4.78 0.90 -11.97
N LEU A 33 -3.83 -0.02 -12.18
CA LEU A 33 -2.40 0.26 -12.14
C LEU A 33 -2.03 1.36 -13.15
N GLY A 34 -2.43 1.23 -14.42
CA GLY A 34 -2.11 2.23 -15.44
C GLY A 34 -2.62 3.64 -15.09
N ARG A 35 -3.81 3.73 -14.51
CA ARG A 35 -4.36 5.00 -14.04
C ARG A 35 -3.63 5.56 -12.81
N SER A 36 -3.26 4.70 -11.87
CA SER A 36 -2.51 5.09 -10.67
C SER A 36 -1.11 5.59 -11.04
N GLU A 37 -0.42 4.93 -11.98
CA GLU A 37 0.89 5.36 -12.49
C GLU A 37 0.82 6.73 -13.19
N GLU A 38 -0.24 6.99 -13.97
CA GLU A 38 -0.46 8.29 -14.59
C GLU A 38 -0.69 9.37 -13.53
N ALA A 39 -1.54 9.10 -12.54
CA ALA A 39 -1.81 10.03 -11.44
C ALA A 39 -0.53 10.31 -10.62
N ALA A 40 0.28 9.29 -10.34
CA ALA A 40 1.56 9.43 -9.63
C ALA A 40 2.55 10.32 -10.40
N ARG A 41 2.69 10.11 -11.72
CA ARG A 41 3.56 10.95 -12.57
C ARG A 41 3.12 12.41 -12.60
N ASN A 42 1.83 12.66 -12.77
CA ASN A 42 1.29 14.01 -12.78
C ASN A 42 1.50 14.73 -11.45
N PHE A 43 1.34 13.98 -10.35
CA PHE A 43 1.54 14.52 -9.01
C PHE A 43 3.01 14.81 -8.70
N GLN A 44 3.95 13.98 -9.16
CA GLN A 44 5.39 14.21 -8.97
C GLN A 44 5.85 15.56 -9.51
N VAL A 45 5.34 15.98 -10.68
CA VAL A 45 5.66 17.29 -11.25
C VAL A 45 5.20 18.43 -10.34
N TYR A 46 4.02 18.30 -9.76
CA TYR A 46 3.50 19.27 -8.80
C TYR A 46 4.34 19.29 -7.51
N ALA A 47 4.59 18.12 -6.92
CA ALA A 47 5.35 17.99 -5.68
C ALA A 47 6.77 18.58 -5.79
N GLN A 48 7.45 18.32 -6.90
CA GLN A 48 8.78 18.90 -7.19
C GLN A 48 8.74 20.43 -7.25
N LYS A 49 7.71 21.01 -7.88
CA LYS A 49 7.58 22.47 -7.94
C LYS A 49 7.30 23.10 -6.58
N VAL A 50 6.46 22.46 -5.76
CA VAL A 50 6.18 22.93 -4.40
C VAL A 50 7.43 22.82 -3.52
N ARG A 51 8.17 21.70 -3.63
CA ARG A 51 9.45 21.51 -2.93
C ARG A 51 10.46 22.60 -3.32
N LYS A 52 10.65 22.83 -4.61
CA LYS A 52 11.54 23.88 -5.12
C LYS A 52 11.15 25.25 -4.58
N LEU A 53 9.86 25.63 -4.69
CA LEU A 53 9.36 26.89 -4.16
C LEU A 53 9.66 27.05 -2.66
N LEU A 54 9.43 26.01 -1.87
CA LEU A 54 9.70 26.03 -0.44
C LEU A 54 11.20 26.17 -0.14
N THR A 55 12.06 25.44 -0.90
CA THR A 55 13.52 25.54 -0.79
C THR A 55 13.98 26.96 -1.09
N ASP A 56 13.48 27.56 -2.16
CA ASP A 56 13.80 28.95 -2.56
C ASP A 56 13.35 29.96 -1.47
N ILE A 57 12.18 29.80 -0.87
CA ILE A 57 11.70 30.66 0.22
C ILE A 57 12.57 30.50 1.47
N LEU A 58 13.00 29.27 1.81
CA LEU A 58 13.81 29.01 2.99
C LEU A 58 15.26 29.49 2.86
N HIS A 59 15.83 29.46 1.67
CA HIS A 59 17.22 29.78 1.42
C HIS A 59 17.45 31.14 0.70
N GLY A 60 16.40 31.71 0.12
CA GLY A 60 16.48 32.84 -0.81
C GLY A 60 16.71 34.24 -0.23
N ASN A 61 16.49 34.54 1.01
CA ASN A 61 16.75 35.87 1.59
C ASN A 61 16.92 35.86 3.12
N GLY A 62 18.17 35.74 3.55
CA GLY A 62 18.59 36.01 4.92
C GLY A 62 18.58 34.81 5.87
N SER A 63 19.73 34.61 6.48
CA SER A 63 20.08 33.55 7.45
C SER A 63 19.31 33.63 8.79
N GLY A 64 18.04 33.93 8.78
CA GLY A 64 17.18 33.89 9.97
C GLY A 64 16.51 32.51 10.06
N GLY A 65 16.83 31.73 11.09
CA GLY A 65 16.10 30.50 11.39
C GLY A 65 14.60 30.78 11.53
N SER A 66 13.76 29.99 10.90
CA SER A 66 12.30 30.08 11.10
C SER A 66 11.97 29.54 12.49
N THR A 67 11.02 30.20 13.16
CA THR A 67 10.47 29.74 14.45
C THR A 67 9.29 28.77 14.28
N ASN A 68 8.97 28.39 13.03
CA ASN A 68 7.83 27.53 12.75
C ASN A 68 8.04 26.11 13.31
N PRO A 69 7.13 25.56 14.12
CA PRO A 69 7.26 24.23 14.73
C PRO A 69 7.43 23.08 13.72
N MET A 70 6.98 23.28 12.47
CA MET A 70 7.11 22.25 11.43
C MET A 70 8.53 22.13 10.84
N LEU A 71 9.42 23.11 11.14
CA LEU A 71 10.82 23.13 10.70
C LEU A 71 11.81 22.86 11.85
N ILE A 72 11.33 22.90 13.08
CA ILE A 72 12.20 22.80 14.27
C ILE A 72 12.09 21.39 14.85
N SER A 73 13.24 20.70 14.94
CA SER A 73 13.36 19.46 15.67
C SER A 73 13.26 19.71 17.17
N ARG A 74 12.39 18.98 17.85
CA ARG A 74 12.22 19.04 19.31
C ARG A 74 12.63 17.69 19.93
N PRO A 75 12.89 17.64 21.27
CA PRO A 75 13.20 16.38 21.94
C PRO A 75 12.07 15.36 21.75
N VAL A 76 12.40 14.24 21.13
CA VAL A 76 11.44 13.20 20.75
C VAL A 76 11.03 12.40 22.00
N LYS A 77 9.75 12.44 22.33
CA LYS A 77 9.11 11.62 23.36
C LYS A 77 8.11 10.64 22.75
N LYS A 78 7.45 11.07 21.67
CA LYS A 78 6.44 10.30 20.97
C LYS A 78 6.66 10.43 19.47
N THR A 79 6.58 9.31 18.77
CA THR A 79 6.69 9.24 17.32
C THR A 79 5.37 8.75 16.71
N GLY A 80 4.84 9.52 15.76
CA GLY A 80 3.67 9.17 14.98
C GLY A 80 4.06 8.41 13.72
N TYR A 81 3.36 7.33 13.41
CA TYR A 81 3.55 6.54 12.19
C TYR A 81 2.26 6.46 11.40
N ILE A 82 2.23 7.06 10.22
CA ILE A 82 1.17 6.83 9.23
C ILE A 82 1.52 5.54 8.50
N VAL A 83 0.71 4.50 8.66
CA VAL A 83 0.91 3.20 8.01
C VAL A 83 -0.13 3.03 6.92
N ILE A 84 0.34 2.93 5.67
CA ILE A 84 -0.53 2.80 4.50
C ILE A 84 -0.59 1.34 4.08
N THR A 85 -1.78 0.76 4.17
CA THR A 85 -2.11 -0.61 3.76
C THR A 85 -3.32 -0.61 2.83
N SER A 86 -3.65 -1.76 2.25
CA SER A 86 -4.91 -1.92 1.53
C SER A 86 -6.09 -2.07 2.50
N ASP A 87 -7.30 -1.80 2.00
CA ASP A 87 -8.54 -2.08 2.76
C ASP A 87 -8.90 -3.57 2.76
N ARG A 88 -8.48 -4.32 1.73
CA ARG A 88 -8.81 -5.71 1.51
C ARG A 88 -7.57 -6.54 1.22
N GLY A 89 -7.67 -7.85 1.41
CA GLY A 89 -6.63 -8.80 1.00
C GLY A 89 -6.53 -8.98 -0.53
N LEU A 90 -5.96 -10.09 -0.93
CA LEU A 90 -5.73 -10.51 -2.33
C LEU A 90 -4.67 -9.68 -3.07
N VAL A 91 -3.79 -9.03 -2.34
CA VAL A 91 -2.65 -8.24 -2.83
C VAL A 91 -1.30 -8.91 -2.55
N GLY A 92 -1.27 -10.23 -2.48
CA GLY A 92 -0.06 -11.00 -2.19
C GLY A 92 0.58 -10.63 -0.85
N GLY A 93 1.88 -10.37 -0.85
CA GLY A 93 2.66 -9.99 0.34
C GLY A 93 2.61 -8.51 0.70
N TYR A 94 1.89 -7.66 -0.05
CA TYR A 94 1.89 -6.20 0.09
C TYR A 94 1.65 -5.73 1.52
N ASN A 95 0.57 -6.19 2.17
CA ASN A 95 0.27 -5.79 3.55
C ASN A 95 1.24 -6.41 4.55
N ALA A 96 1.62 -7.67 4.35
CA ALA A 96 2.49 -8.37 5.28
C ALA A 96 3.88 -7.74 5.36
N SER A 97 4.43 -7.27 4.25
CA SER A 97 5.75 -6.63 4.20
C SER A 97 5.81 -5.36 5.03
N ILE A 98 4.86 -4.45 4.84
CA ILE A 98 4.82 -3.18 5.57
C ILE A 98 4.50 -3.37 7.05
N LEU A 99 3.55 -4.24 7.38
CA LEU A 99 3.15 -4.49 8.76
C LEU A 99 4.27 -5.15 9.58
N LYS A 100 5.03 -6.07 8.95
CA LYS A 100 6.20 -6.67 9.58
C LYS A 100 7.27 -5.61 9.86
N ALA A 101 7.59 -4.78 8.88
CA ALA A 101 8.59 -3.74 9.02
C ALA A 101 8.22 -2.68 10.07
N VAL A 102 6.95 -2.27 10.16
CA VAL A 102 6.50 -1.35 11.22
C VAL A 102 6.58 -2.00 12.60
N MET A 103 6.35 -3.31 12.72
CA MET A 103 6.54 -4.02 13.99
C MET A 103 8.02 -4.11 14.38
N GLU A 104 8.92 -4.32 13.40
CA GLU A 104 10.38 -4.29 13.63
C GLU A 104 10.83 -2.89 14.10
N LEU A 105 10.35 -1.81 13.48
CA LEU A 105 10.59 -0.44 13.93
C LEU A 105 10.09 -0.21 15.36
N LYS A 106 8.90 -0.74 15.70
CA LYS A 106 8.37 -0.64 17.07
C LYS A 106 9.27 -1.34 18.06
N GLU A 107 9.77 -2.54 17.76
CA GLU A 107 10.66 -3.29 18.66
C GLU A 107 12.02 -2.61 18.82
N GLU A 108 12.53 -1.97 17.76
CA GLU A 108 13.83 -1.30 17.76
C GLU A 108 13.80 0.06 18.50
N TYR A 109 12.80 0.89 18.22
CA TYR A 109 12.75 2.26 18.72
C TYR A 109 11.79 2.47 19.89
N HIS A 110 10.82 1.57 20.08
CA HIS A 110 9.79 1.65 21.12
C HIS A 110 9.60 0.31 21.85
N PRO A 111 10.66 -0.28 22.43
CA PRO A 111 10.59 -1.63 23.02
C PRO A 111 9.55 -1.73 24.15
N ASP A 112 9.37 -0.67 24.91
CA ASP A 112 8.40 -0.59 26.00
C ASP A 112 6.98 -0.26 25.51
N GLY A 113 6.81 -0.02 24.20
CA GLY A 113 5.55 0.39 23.59
C GLY A 113 5.11 1.81 23.93
N THR A 114 5.93 2.57 24.68
CA THR A 114 5.65 3.98 25.00
C THR A 114 6.08 4.89 23.85
N GLY A 115 5.30 5.92 23.57
CA GLY A 115 5.63 6.91 22.54
C GLY A 115 5.46 6.40 21.09
N PHE A 116 4.79 5.27 20.89
CA PHE A 116 4.49 4.70 19.59
C PHE A 116 3.02 4.97 19.23
N GLU A 117 2.78 5.97 18.40
CA GLU A 117 1.44 6.38 18.00
C GLU A 117 1.19 6.00 16.54
N ILE A 118 0.08 5.33 16.25
CA ILE A 118 -0.23 4.83 14.90
C ILE A 118 -1.46 5.50 14.32
N ILE A 119 -1.33 5.90 13.06
CA ILE A 119 -2.41 6.34 12.18
C ILE A 119 -2.49 5.33 11.04
N CYS A 120 -3.64 4.67 10.88
CA CYS A 120 -3.82 3.67 9.84
C CYS A 120 -4.59 4.25 8.64
N ILE A 121 -4.03 4.09 7.45
CA ILE A 121 -4.73 4.25 6.19
C ILE A 121 -4.87 2.86 5.58
N GLY A 122 -6.12 2.37 5.49
CA GLY A 122 -6.44 1.00 5.05
C GLY A 122 -6.86 0.08 6.19
N GLY A 123 -7.88 -0.73 5.91
CA GLY A 123 -8.51 -1.61 6.90
C GLY A 123 -7.60 -2.74 7.40
N MET A 124 -6.74 -3.28 6.53
CA MET A 124 -5.85 -4.40 6.89
C MET A 124 -4.84 -4.01 7.98
N GLY A 125 -4.29 -2.80 7.93
CA GLY A 125 -3.41 -2.28 8.97
C GLY A 125 -4.13 -2.04 10.29
N ALA A 126 -5.29 -1.37 10.24
CA ALA A 126 -6.10 -1.10 11.41
C ALA A 126 -6.49 -2.39 12.17
N ASP A 127 -6.95 -3.41 11.43
CA ASP A 127 -7.34 -4.69 12.02
C ASP A 127 -6.13 -5.45 12.59
N PHE A 128 -4.99 -5.40 11.90
CA PHE A 128 -3.75 -6.03 12.34
C PHE A 128 -3.24 -5.47 13.68
N PHE A 129 -3.21 -4.14 13.83
CA PHE A 129 -2.74 -3.50 15.05
C PHE A 129 -3.73 -3.68 16.20
N LYS A 130 -5.03 -3.54 15.97
CA LYS A 130 -6.08 -3.81 16.97
C LYS A 130 -6.02 -5.23 17.51
N ALA A 131 -5.80 -6.22 16.65
CA ALA A 131 -5.65 -7.62 17.06
C ALA A 131 -4.44 -7.87 17.96
N ARG A 132 -3.46 -6.96 17.98
CA ARG A 132 -2.26 -6.99 18.84
C ARG A 132 -2.33 -6.06 20.04
N GLY A 133 -3.50 -5.48 20.31
CA GLY A 133 -3.69 -4.55 21.42
C GLY A 133 -3.15 -3.15 21.20
N ILE A 134 -2.70 -2.83 19.97
CA ILE A 134 -2.24 -1.49 19.58
C ILE A 134 -3.43 -0.76 18.96
N GLN A 135 -3.93 0.26 19.64
CA GLN A 135 -5.07 1.06 19.15
C GLN A 135 -4.56 2.20 18.29
N PRO A 136 -4.95 2.28 17.00
CA PRO A 136 -4.65 3.45 16.19
C PRO A 136 -5.34 4.69 16.77
N ILE A 137 -4.61 5.82 16.82
CA ILE A 137 -5.18 7.12 17.23
C ILE A 137 -6.14 7.66 16.18
N TYR A 138 -5.96 7.26 14.94
CA TYR A 138 -6.86 7.55 13.83
C TYR A 138 -6.83 6.42 12.79
N GLU A 139 -7.96 6.16 12.13
CA GLU A 139 -8.05 5.21 11.04
C GLU A 139 -8.92 5.75 9.90
N LEU A 140 -8.46 5.53 8.67
CA LEU A 140 -9.21 5.81 7.45
C LEU A 140 -9.39 4.50 6.69
N ARG A 141 -10.64 4.17 6.39
CA ARG A 141 -11.03 2.99 5.61
C ARG A 141 -11.81 3.38 4.37
N GLY A 142 -11.76 2.54 3.35
CA GLY A 142 -12.57 2.72 2.15
C GLY A 142 -12.07 3.84 1.25
N LEU A 143 -10.78 4.15 1.30
CA LEU A 143 -10.18 5.14 0.41
C LEU A 143 -10.32 4.68 -1.05
N ALA A 144 -10.78 5.58 -1.91
CA ALA A 144 -10.95 5.30 -3.33
C ALA A 144 -9.63 4.82 -3.99
N ASP A 145 -9.73 4.08 -5.10
CA ASP A 145 -8.54 3.63 -5.86
C ASP A 145 -7.73 4.81 -6.42
N GLN A 146 -8.41 5.91 -6.72
CA GLN A 146 -7.85 7.20 -7.10
C GLN A 146 -8.42 8.26 -6.15
N PRO A 147 -7.85 8.40 -4.96
CA PRO A 147 -8.35 9.37 -4.00
C PRO A 147 -8.11 10.78 -4.52
N SER A 148 -9.10 11.64 -4.41
CA SER A 148 -8.91 13.07 -4.65
C SER A 148 -8.10 13.68 -3.50
N PHE A 149 -7.40 14.79 -3.80
CA PHE A 149 -6.68 15.52 -2.76
C PHE A 149 -7.61 15.95 -1.60
N ASP A 150 -8.82 16.41 -1.93
CA ASP A 150 -9.80 16.84 -0.92
C ASP A 150 -10.29 15.70 -0.03
N GLU A 151 -10.39 14.47 -0.55
CA GLU A 151 -10.77 13.28 0.23
C GLU A 151 -9.70 12.95 1.27
N VAL A 152 -8.43 13.04 0.88
CA VAL A 152 -7.29 12.72 1.76
C VAL A 152 -6.92 13.89 2.67
N ARG A 153 -7.15 15.13 2.23
CA ARG A 153 -6.79 16.35 2.96
C ARG A 153 -7.32 16.36 4.38
N LYS A 154 -8.53 15.87 4.62
CA LYS A 154 -9.14 15.86 5.96
C LYS A 154 -8.33 15.07 6.98
N ILE A 155 -7.81 13.88 6.59
CA ILE A 155 -6.98 13.09 7.49
C ILE A 155 -5.61 13.75 7.67
N ILE A 156 -5.04 14.29 6.60
CA ILE A 156 -3.71 14.90 6.65
C ILE A 156 -3.73 16.16 7.52
N SER A 157 -4.68 17.07 7.30
CA SER A 157 -4.84 18.28 8.12
C SER A 157 -5.03 17.95 9.60
N LYS A 158 -5.84 16.89 9.90
CA LYS A 158 -5.99 16.42 11.28
C LYS A 158 -4.70 15.86 11.87
N THR A 159 -3.89 15.17 11.06
CA THR A 159 -2.59 14.65 11.50
C THR A 159 -1.60 15.78 11.77
N ILE A 160 -1.58 16.82 10.93
CA ILE A 160 -0.76 18.03 11.13
C ILE A 160 -1.21 18.76 12.41
N GLU A 161 -2.52 18.89 12.63
CA GLU A 161 -3.08 19.47 13.87
C GLU A 161 -2.64 18.66 15.11
N MET A 162 -2.64 17.32 15.04
CA MET A 162 -2.13 16.48 16.12
C MET A 162 -0.65 16.73 16.40
N TYR A 163 0.18 16.93 15.38
CA TYR A 163 1.59 17.29 15.52
C TYR A 163 1.77 18.67 16.16
N GLN A 164 1.01 19.66 15.71
CA GLN A 164 1.03 21.03 16.28
C GLN A 164 0.59 21.06 17.73
N ASN A 165 -0.36 20.18 18.12
CA ASN A 165 -0.83 20.00 19.50
C ASN A 165 0.06 19.04 20.32
N GLU A 166 1.26 18.72 19.86
CA GLU A 166 2.26 17.92 20.56
C GLU A 166 1.79 16.50 20.96
N LEU A 167 0.84 15.91 20.20
CA LEU A 167 0.48 14.52 20.40
C LEU A 167 1.64 13.58 20.07
N PHE A 168 2.48 13.98 19.14
CA PHE A 168 3.76 13.34 18.79
C PHE A 168 4.75 14.41 18.32
N ASP A 169 6.05 14.10 18.44
CA ASP A 169 7.14 15.03 18.21
C ASP A 169 7.77 14.85 16.82
N GLU A 170 7.58 13.67 16.24
CA GLU A 170 7.98 13.32 14.88
C GLU A 170 6.85 12.56 14.19
N LEU A 171 6.79 12.67 12.87
CA LEU A 171 5.83 11.96 12.04
C LEU A 171 6.54 11.29 10.88
N TYR A 172 6.37 9.98 10.76
CA TYR A 172 6.83 9.16 9.65
C TYR A 172 5.67 8.61 8.84
N VAL A 173 5.87 8.46 7.54
CA VAL A 173 4.96 7.71 6.67
C VAL A 173 5.63 6.41 6.25
N CYS A 174 4.94 5.31 6.53
CA CYS A 174 5.38 3.96 6.22
C CYS A 174 4.50 3.41 5.10
N TYR A 175 5.10 3.11 3.96
CA TYR A 175 4.36 2.63 2.79
C TYR A 175 5.23 1.77 1.87
N ASN A 176 4.61 1.06 0.93
CA ASN A 176 5.31 0.36 -0.13
C ASN A 176 5.40 1.27 -1.36
N HIS A 177 6.61 1.70 -1.69
CA HIS A 177 6.95 2.43 -2.90
C HIS A 177 6.88 1.53 -4.13
N HIS A 178 6.24 2.00 -5.19
CA HIS A 178 6.16 1.30 -6.47
C HIS A 178 7.47 1.49 -7.25
N VAL A 179 8.26 0.41 -7.40
CA VAL A 179 9.47 0.41 -8.23
C VAL A 179 9.14 0.00 -9.66
N ASN A 180 8.41 -1.11 -9.80
CA ASN A 180 7.90 -1.64 -11.06
C ASN A 180 6.77 -2.63 -10.78
N THR A 181 6.19 -3.18 -11.84
CA THR A 181 5.05 -4.12 -11.76
C THR A 181 5.29 -5.35 -10.88
N LEU A 182 6.55 -5.77 -10.70
CA LEU A 182 6.91 -6.97 -9.94
C LEU A 182 7.49 -6.67 -8.56
N THR A 183 8.02 -5.46 -8.37
CA THR A 183 8.79 -5.09 -7.17
C THR A 183 8.23 -3.83 -6.55
N SER A 184 8.00 -3.87 -5.26
CA SER A 184 7.80 -2.70 -4.41
C SER A 184 8.85 -2.70 -3.31
N GLN A 185 9.23 -1.52 -2.85
CA GLN A 185 10.19 -1.32 -1.78
C GLN A 185 9.50 -0.61 -0.62
N MET A 186 9.62 -1.18 0.58
CA MET A 186 9.14 -0.51 1.78
C MET A 186 9.96 0.76 2.03
N ARG A 187 9.27 1.86 2.29
CA ARG A 187 9.85 3.15 2.67
C ARG A 187 9.28 3.63 3.98
N VAL A 188 10.16 4.25 4.75
CA VAL A 188 9.84 5.00 5.96
C VAL A 188 10.44 6.38 5.76
N GLU A 189 9.58 7.37 5.58
CA GLU A 189 9.99 8.72 5.26
C GLU A 189 9.50 9.67 6.35
N GLN A 190 10.39 10.51 6.86
CA GLN A 190 10.04 11.53 7.85
C GLN A 190 9.28 12.66 7.14
N MET A 191 8.10 12.98 7.67
CA MET A 191 7.26 14.05 7.15
C MET A 191 7.31 15.30 8.01
N LEU A 192 7.43 15.12 9.31
CA LEU A 192 7.53 16.21 10.29
C LEU A 192 8.54 15.86 11.38
N PRO A 193 9.35 16.82 11.84
CA PRO A 193 9.57 18.14 11.22
C PRO A 193 10.17 17.98 9.81
N ILE A 194 9.97 19.01 8.97
CA ILE A 194 10.49 19.03 7.59
C ILE A 194 11.98 19.38 7.66
N VAL A 195 12.83 18.36 7.57
CA VAL A 195 14.30 18.49 7.67
C VAL A 195 15.03 18.28 6.34
N ASP A 196 14.34 17.74 5.34
CA ASP A 196 14.93 17.20 4.09
C ASP A 196 14.90 18.21 2.93
N LEU A 197 15.06 19.50 3.22
CA LEU A 197 15.16 20.53 2.19
C LEU A 197 16.64 20.84 1.97
N ASP A 198 17.25 20.18 0.96
CA ASP A 198 18.65 20.41 0.60
C ASP A 198 18.81 21.81 0.00
N PRO A 199 19.67 22.68 0.60
CA PRO A 199 19.99 23.98 0.06
C PRO A 199 20.55 23.95 -1.37
N ASN A 200 21.18 22.84 -1.77
CA ASN A 200 21.76 22.67 -3.11
C ASN A 200 20.72 22.37 -4.19
N GLU A 201 19.47 22.09 -3.82
CA GLU A 201 18.35 21.97 -4.79
C GLU A 201 17.81 23.35 -5.23
N ALA A 202 18.20 24.44 -4.57
CA ALA A 202 17.96 25.79 -5.04
C ALA A 202 18.89 26.05 -6.25
N ASP A 203 18.30 26.21 -7.45
CA ASP A 203 19.03 26.57 -8.66
C ASP A 203 19.73 27.91 -8.45
N GLU A 204 21.06 27.94 -8.44
CA GLU A 204 21.86 29.17 -8.37
C GLU A 204 21.59 30.09 -9.57
N GLU A 205 21.12 29.57 -10.71
CA GLU A 205 20.88 30.30 -11.95
C GLU A 205 19.52 31.04 -11.98
N TYR A 206 18.60 30.67 -11.08
CA TYR A 206 17.30 31.33 -10.89
C TYR A 206 17.02 31.51 -9.39
N SER A 207 17.88 32.18 -8.67
CA SER A 207 17.43 32.80 -7.40
C SER A 207 16.41 33.89 -7.80
N LEU A 208 15.19 33.45 -8.03
CA LEU A 208 14.07 34.35 -8.16
C LEU A 208 14.02 35.12 -6.83
N THR A 209 14.48 36.34 -6.86
CA THR A 209 14.25 37.31 -5.80
C THR A 209 12.74 37.54 -5.79
N PHE A 210 12.02 36.66 -5.06
CA PHE A 210 10.60 36.89 -4.84
C PHE A 210 10.47 38.19 -4.05
N GLU A 211 9.85 39.19 -4.62
CA GLU A 211 9.32 40.31 -3.85
C GLU A 211 8.14 39.76 -3.06
N LEU A 212 8.39 39.42 -1.81
CA LEU A 212 7.36 38.93 -0.91
C LEU A 212 6.47 40.13 -0.50
N GLU A 213 5.19 40.07 -0.84
CA GLU A 213 4.21 41.10 -0.44
C GLU A 213 3.97 41.11 1.09
N THR A 214 4.27 39.95 1.75
CA THR A 214 4.09 39.77 3.19
C THR A 214 5.37 39.24 3.82
N SER A 215 5.39 39.11 5.16
CA SER A 215 6.56 38.57 5.86
C SER A 215 6.79 37.11 5.47
N ARG A 216 8.06 36.70 5.41
CA ARG A 216 8.46 35.30 5.14
C ARG A 216 7.77 34.30 6.06
N ASP A 217 7.65 34.62 7.34
CA ASP A 217 7.04 33.73 8.33
C ASP A 217 5.55 33.55 8.06
N GLU A 218 4.81 34.57 7.64
CA GLU A 218 3.40 34.44 7.25
C GLU A 218 3.21 33.53 6.02
N ILE A 219 4.12 33.60 5.06
CA ILE A 219 4.11 32.72 3.89
C ILE A 219 4.41 31.28 4.30
N LEU A 220 5.41 31.08 5.16
CA LEU A 220 5.77 29.74 5.66
C LEU A 220 4.62 29.12 6.47
N GLU A 221 3.89 29.89 7.27
CA GLU A 221 2.70 29.38 7.98
C GLU A 221 1.63 28.80 7.04
N GLN A 222 1.53 29.33 5.83
CA GLN A 222 0.56 28.84 4.82
C GLN A 222 1.13 27.71 3.95
N VAL A 223 2.39 27.79 3.56
CA VAL A 223 3.00 26.86 2.58
C VAL A 223 3.46 25.55 3.22
N LEU A 224 3.98 25.57 4.46
CA LEU A 224 4.46 24.38 5.13
C LEU A 224 3.38 23.31 5.35
N PRO A 225 2.17 23.64 5.82
CA PRO A 225 1.09 22.66 5.89
C PRO A 225 0.73 22.07 4.52
N GLN A 226 0.67 22.92 3.48
CA GLN A 226 0.38 22.45 2.11
C GLN A 226 1.47 21.54 1.56
N TYR A 227 2.73 21.83 1.89
CA TYR A 227 3.85 20.95 1.51
C TYR A 227 3.73 19.59 2.22
N ALA A 228 3.55 19.56 3.53
CA ALA A 228 3.35 18.33 4.27
C ALA A 228 2.11 17.54 3.77
N GLU A 229 1.00 18.25 3.49
CA GLU A 229 -0.18 17.65 2.85
C GLU A 229 0.18 16.99 1.52
N SER A 230 0.97 17.66 0.68
CA SER A 230 1.39 17.15 -0.62
C SER A 230 2.29 15.92 -0.50
N MET A 231 3.22 15.91 0.44
CA MET A 231 4.13 14.78 0.69
C MET A 231 3.36 13.51 1.09
N ILE A 232 2.46 13.63 2.07
CA ILE A 232 1.65 12.49 2.54
C ILE A 232 0.70 12.02 1.43
N TYR A 233 0.10 12.92 0.67
CA TYR A 233 -0.73 12.57 -0.48
C TYR A 233 0.06 11.82 -1.55
N GLY A 234 1.28 12.25 -1.85
CA GLY A 234 2.19 11.57 -2.77
C GLY A 234 2.48 10.14 -2.33
N ALA A 235 2.77 9.93 -1.05
CA ALA A 235 2.98 8.60 -0.48
C ALA A 235 1.72 7.70 -0.60
N ILE A 236 0.52 8.27 -0.45
CA ILE A 236 -0.74 7.52 -0.63
C ILE A 236 -0.94 7.09 -2.08
N ILE A 237 -0.71 7.98 -3.05
CA ILE A 237 -0.83 7.64 -4.48
C ILE A 237 0.18 6.56 -4.86
N ASP A 238 1.41 6.68 -4.42
CA ASP A 238 2.48 5.71 -4.67
C ASP A 238 2.15 4.35 -4.05
N ALA A 239 1.70 4.33 -2.79
CA ALA A 239 1.22 3.14 -2.11
C ALA A 239 0.05 2.46 -2.85
N LYS A 240 -0.91 3.24 -3.37
CA LYS A 240 -2.01 2.72 -4.19
C LYS A 240 -1.55 2.14 -5.51
N THR A 241 -0.51 2.71 -6.11
CA THR A 241 0.12 2.17 -7.32
C THR A 241 0.77 0.83 -7.03
N ALA A 242 1.54 0.72 -5.93
CA ALA A 242 2.13 -0.53 -5.46
C ALA A 242 1.08 -1.59 -5.08
N GLU A 243 -0.03 -1.20 -4.44
CA GLU A 243 -1.17 -2.07 -4.13
C GLU A 243 -1.77 -2.69 -5.40
N ASN A 244 -2.03 -1.87 -6.43
CA ASN A 244 -2.59 -2.32 -7.70
C ASN A 244 -1.63 -3.26 -8.46
N ALA A 245 -0.32 -2.98 -8.46
CA ALA A 245 0.70 -3.85 -9.04
C ALA A 245 0.78 -5.21 -8.32
N ALA A 246 0.80 -5.19 -7.00
CA ALA A 246 0.80 -6.40 -6.17
C ALA A 246 -0.48 -7.23 -6.37
N GLY A 247 -1.64 -6.59 -6.45
CA GLY A 247 -2.92 -7.23 -6.75
C GLY A 247 -2.93 -7.90 -8.12
N MET A 248 -2.45 -7.22 -9.16
CA MET A 248 -2.33 -7.76 -10.50
C MET A 248 -1.45 -9.01 -10.53
N THR A 249 -0.26 -8.95 -9.95
CA THR A 249 0.70 -10.05 -9.90
C THR A 249 0.17 -11.24 -9.09
N ALA A 250 -0.48 -10.97 -7.94
CA ALA A 250 -1.10 -12.00 -7.12
C ALA A 250 -2.22 -12.74 -7.87
N MET A 251 -3.08 -12.00 -8.59
CA MET A 251 -4.17 -12.59 -9.37
C MET A 251 -3.67 -13.35 -10.58
N GLN A 252 -2.60 -12.88 -11.26
CA GLN A 252 -1.92 -13.63 -12.32
C GLN A 252 -1.41 -14.98 -11.80
N THR A 253 -0.69 -14.96 -10.68
CA THR A 253 -0.14 -16.17 -10.05
C THR A 253 -1.26 -17.14 -9.65
N ALA A 254 -2.36 -16.63 -9.08
CA ALA A 254 -3.53 -17.42 -8.70
C ALA A 254 -4.18 -18.09 -9.93
N THR A 255 -4.32 -17.34 -11.04
CA THR A 255 -4.86 -17.86 -12.31
C THR A 255 -3.99 -18.97 -12.88
N ASP A 256 -2.68 -18.80 -12.89
CA ASP A 256 -1.76 -19.80 -13.43
C ASP A 256 -1.68 -21.06 -12.55
N ASN A 257 -1.74 -20.90 -11.23
CA ASN A 257 -1.86 -22.02 -10.30
C ASN A 257 -3.18 -22.77 -10.48
N ALA A 258 -4.29 -22.08 -10.67
CA ALA A 258 -5.59 -22.69 -10.94
C ALA A 258 -5.56 -23.53 -12.23
N LYS A 259 -4.92 -23.04 -13.31
CA LYS A 259 -4.74 -23.81 -14.56
C LYS A 259 -3.94 -25.10 -14.34
N LYS A 260 -2.86 -25.06 -13.53
CA LYS A 260 -2.08 -26.25 -13.18
C LYS A 260 -2.94 -27.28 -12.44
N VAL A 261 -3.67 -26.81 -11.40
CA VAL A 261 -4.57 -27.70 -10.63
C VAL A 261 -5.66 -28.31 -11.52
N ILE A 262 -6.24 -27.58 -12.47
CA ILE A 262 -7.23 -28.10 -13.42
C ILE A 262 -6.60 -29.22 -14.27
N ASN A 263 -5.38 -29.04 -14.75
CA ASN A 263 -4.68 -30.05 -15.54
C ASN A 263 -4.45 -31.33 -14.73
N ASP A 264 -3.95 -31.21 -13.52
CA ASP A 264 -3.69 -32.34 -12.63
C ASP A 264 -4.97 -33.09 -12.26
N LEU A 265 -6.04 -32.39 -11.94
CA LEU A 265 -7.35 -32.96 -11.68
C LEU A 265 -7.93 -33.63 -12.93
N THR A 266 -7.68 -33.11 -14.13
CA THR A 266 -8.13 -33.72 -15.39
C THR A 266 -7.43 -35.05 -15.65
N ILE A 267 -6.12 -35.14 -15.38
CA ILE A 267 -5.37 -36.38 -15.46
C ILE A 267 -5.92 -37.42 -14.47
N GLN A 268 -6.16 -37.01 -13.22
CA GLN A 268 -6.75 -37.86 -12.18
C GLN A 268 -8.15 -38.34 -12.57
N TYR A 269 -8.99 -37.45 -13.09
CA TYR A 269 -10.32 -37.78 -13.58
C TYR A 269 -10.28 -38.87 -14.69
N ASN A 270 -9.41 -38.68 -15.68
CA ASN A 270 -9.29 -39.64 -16.79
C ASN A 270 -8.80 -41.02 -16.33
N ARG A 271 -7.83 -41.07 -15.38
CA ARG A 271 -7.37 -42.35 -14.79
C ARG A 271 -8.48 -43.05 -13.99
N ALA A 272 -9.18 -42.29 -13.14
CA ALA A 272 -10.28 -42.83 -12.35
C ALA A 272 -11.44 -43.30 -13.23
N ARG A 273 -11.76 -42.56 -14.30
CA ARG A 273 -12.76 -42.97 -15.28
C ARG A 273 -12.39 -44.27 -15.99
N GLN A 274 -11.13 -44.40 -16.47
CA GLN A 274 -10.67 -45.61 -17.12
C GLN A 274 -10.74 -46.80 -16.16
N ALA A 275 -10.32 -46.64 -14.88
CA ALA A 275 -10.41 -47.68 -13.88
C ALA A 275 -11.87 -48.12 -13.63
N ALA A 276 -12.80 -47.16 -13.51
CA ALA A 276 -14.21 -47.46 -13.31
C ALA A 276 -14.80 -48.22 -14.51
N ILE A 277 -14.50 -47.78 -15.73
CA ILE A 277 -14.95 -48.48 -16.95
C ILE A 277 -14.39 -49.92 -17.00
N THR A 278 -13.09 -50.09 -16.70
CA THR A 278 -12.48 -51.43 -16.67
C THR A 278 -13.13 -52.32 -15.62
N GLN A 279 -13.44 -51.80 -14.44
CA GLN A 279 -14.11 -52.51 -13.38
C GLN A 279 -15.52 -52.94 -13.82
N GLU A 280 -16.31 -52.04 -14.38
CA GLU A 280 -17.65 -52.32 -14.88
C GLU A 280 -17.62 -53.43 -15.98
N ILE A 281 -16.70 -53.37 -16.94
CA ILE A 281 -16.53 -54.39 -17.97
C ILE A 281 -16.15 -55.72 -17.31
N THR A 282 -15.22 -55.75 -16.36
CA THR A 282 -14.82 -56.94 -15.66
C THR A 282 -15.97 -57.60 -14.89
N GLU A 283 -16.77 -56.78 -14.20
CA GLU A 283 -17.97 -57.25 -13.46
C GLU A 283 -19.02 -57.83 -14.40
N ILE A 284 -19.25 -57.21 -15.55
CA ILE A 284 -20.18 -57.72 -16.58
C ILE A 284 -19.71 -59.06 -17.14
N VAL A 285 -18.41 -59.13 -17.49
CA VAL A 285 -17.82 -60.38 -18.04
C VAL A 285 -17.85 -61.50 -17.00
N ALA A 286 -17.47 -61.22 -15.76
CA ALA A 286 -17.52 -62.20 -14.66
C ALA A 286 -18.95 -62.66 -14.36
N GLY A 287 -19.94 -61.73 -14.41
CA GLY A 287 -21.36 -62.08 -14.27
C GLY A 287 -21.89 -62.95 -15.42
N ALA A 288 -21.51 -62.68 -16.66
CA ALA A 288 -21.87 -63.49 -17.80
C ALA A 288 -21.27 -64.91 -17.72
N SER A 289 -19.98 -65.04 -17.36
CA SER A 289 -19.32 -66.34 -17.17
C SER A 289 -19.86 -67.16 -16.00
N ALA A 290 -20.52 -66.55 -15.04
CA ALA A 290 -21.14 -67.25 -13.88
C ALA A 290 -22.54 -67.77 -14.24
N LEU A 291 -23.14 -67.38 -15.35
CA LEU A 291 -24.45 -67.81 -15.86
C LEU A 291 -24.37 -68.93 -16.93
N GLU A 292 -23.18 -69.21 -17.44
CA GLU A 292 -22.86 -70.41 -18.24
C GLU A 292 -22.41 -71.58 -17.32
#